data_186a5f627f335ba58426638c5836b01a
#
_entry.id   186a5f627f335ba58426638c5836b01a
#
_cell.length_a   1.000
_cell.length_b   1.000
_cell.length_c   1.000
_cell.angle_alpha   90.00
_cell.angle_beta   90.00
_cell.angle_gamma   90.00
#
_symmetry.space_group_name_H-M   'P 1'
#
loop_
_entity.id
_entity.type
_entity.pdbx_description
1 polymer ?
#
loop_
_entity_poly.entity_id
_entity_poly.type
_entity_poly.pdbx_seq_one_letter_code
_entity_poly.pdbx_strand_id
1 'polypeptide(L)'
;MKFRHLLGATVIGLAAPAYAAPGDPVRVSDDLTIDPIVEGRLRYEGVDQPAVDADALTLRLRAGAEIKMHSLSILAEAEGTLGLVNRYNAFPFAAASDQRRPQYGTVPDPMNVDLNRIQLQYRFRHSTFTLGRQRINLDDQRWVGSVAWRQNEQTFDAVRGEAKIGPVTLDGTYAIGQRTIFGIDAGPRQSYQGAFFFAVAGVKAGPANLKGFAYLIDYDEGFFAANSSKTFGLRATAAIPFAAAWKLSLAGSYARQSDYGSNPFDYAADYIAAEAGVGFKGLTASAGYERLGSNNGRALQTPMATLHKFNGWADMFLTTPAAGLQDYYGGLAYKFDGVKLLPGLNAAVTYHRFDSAIGDASYGNEWNASAGFKLGPVGVLAKYARYEASSFGVDTQKFWLEANFTY
;
A
#
# COMPACT_ATOMS: atom_id res chain seq x y z
N MET A 1 -21.19 22.82 -13.01
CA MET A 1 -21.31 21.87 -11.89
C MET A 1 -20.34 20.73 -12.17
N LYS A 2 -19.14 20.75 -11.55
CA LYS A 2 -18.09 19.74 -11.81
C LYS A 2 -18.15 18.72 -10.67
N PHE A 3 -18.73 17.55 -10.93
CA PHE A 3 -18.64 16.41 -10.03
C PHE A 3 -17.26 15.76 -10.20
N ARG A 4 -16.39 15.93 -9.22
CA ARG A 4 -15.20 15.09 -9.07
C ARG A 4 -15.64 13.78 -8.42
N HIS A 5 -15.61 12.71 -9.20
CA HIS A 5 -15.87 11.36 -8.71
C HIS A 5 -14.64 10.87 -7.92
N LEU A 6 -14.73 10.89 -6.59
CA LEU A 6 -13.85 10.08 -5.73
C LEU A 6 -14.42 8.65 -5.69
N LEU A 7 -13.81 7.77 -6.45
CA LEU A 7 -13.97 6.32 -6.32
C LEU A 7 -12.93 5.83 -5.32
N GLY A 8 -13.32 5.75 -4.06
CA GLY A 8 -12.55 5.04 -3.05
C GLY A 8 -13.30 3.78 -2.64
N ALA A 9 -12.72 2.62 -2.82
CA ALA A 9 -13.07 1.47 -2.01
C ALA A 9 -12.80 1.86 -0.56
N THR A 10 -13.81 1.80 0.28
CA THR A 10 -13.69 2.16 1.68
C THR A 10 -13.18 0.93 2.43
N VAL A 11 -11.92 0.60 2.24
CA VAL A 11 -11.20 0.01 3.34
C VAL A 11 -11.19 1.11 4.39
N ILE A 12 -11.57 0.86 5.64
CA ILE A 12 -11.22 1.73 6.75
C ILE A 12 -9.69 1.61 6.95
N GLY A 13 -8.93 1.86 5.93
CA GLY A 13 -7.65 2.49 6.07
C GLY A 13 -8.01 3.95 6.07
N LEU A 14 -7.79 4.69 7.13
CA LEU A 14 -7.64 6.12 7.02
C LEU A 14 -6.78 6.31 5.78
N ALA A 15 -7.36 6.88 4.75
CA ALA A 15 -6.56 7.40 3.67
C ALA A 15 -5.44 8.17 4.37
N ALA A 16 -4.20 7.76 4.21
CA ALA A 16 -3.11 8.69 4.38
C ALA A 16 -3.61 10.00 3.78
N PRO A 17 -3.48 11.15 4.45
CA PRO A 17 -4.06 12.39 3.99
C PRO A 17 -3.87 12.46 2.49
N ALA A 18 -4.97 12.60 1.74
CA ALA A 18 -4.90 12.62 0.29
C ALA A 18 -3.76 13.58 -0.03
N TYR A 19 -2.68 13.07 -0.62
CA TYR A 19 -1.51 13.88 -0.92
C TYR A 19 -2.02 15.13 -1.60
N ALA A 20 -1.81 16.29 -0.95
CA ALA A 20 -2.06 17.55 -1.60
C ALA A 20 -1.31 17.50 -2.94
N ALA A 21 -1.94 17.91 -4.01
CA ALA A 21 -1.25 18.01 -5.29
C ALA A 21 0.06 18.79 -5.07
N PRO A 22 1.17 18.43 -5.75
CA PRO A 22 2.38 19.25 -5.77
C PRO A 22 2.01 20.71 -5.99
N GLY A 23 2.76 21.63 -5.44
CA GLY A 23 2.45 23.07 -5.49
C GLY A 23 2.10 23.54 -6.91
N ASP A 24 1.46 24.68 -7.03
CA ASP A 24 0.94 25.15 -8.32
C ASP A 24 2.02 25.11 -9.42
N PRO A 25 1.73 24.46 -10.57
CA PRO A 25 2.70 24.34 -11.65
C PRO A 25 3.18 25.70 -12.15
N VAL A 26 4.47 25.86 -12.30
CA VAL A 26 5.09 27.08 -12.89
C VAL A 26 4.90 27.03 -14.40
N ARG A 27 4.12 27.96 -14.93
CA ARG A 27 3.95 28.11 -16.39
C ARG A 27 5.12 28.89 -16.96
N VAL A 28 5.95 28.21 -17.76
CA VAL A 28 7.12 28.81 -18.40
C VAL A 28 6.73 29.43 -19.75
N SER A 29 5.83 28.77 -20.50
CA SER A 29 5.25 29.25 -21.74
C SER A 29 3.84 28.66 -21.90
N ASP A 30 3.17 28.98 -23.04
CA ASP A 30 1.83 28.44 -23.30
C ASP A 30 1.80 26.91 -23.38
N ASP A 31 2.92 26.30 -23.77
CA ASP A 31 3.03 24.87 -24.01
C ASP A 31 3.88 24.15 -22.95
N LEU A 32 4.59 24.88 -22.08
CA LEU A 32 5.55 24.31 -21.13
C LEU A 32 5.20 24.66 -19.70
N THR A 33 4.99 23.63 -18.86
CA THR A 33 4.84 23.78 -17.41
C THR A 33 5.87 22.95 -16.67
N ILE A 34 6.33 23.45 -15.54
CA ILE A 34 7.17 22.74 -14.58
C ILE A 34 6.37 22.62 -13.29
N ASP A 35 6.19 21.39 -12.84
CA ASP A 35 5.46 21.04 -11.64
C ASP A 35 6.47 20.55 -10.60
N PRO A 36 6.89 21.39 -9.63
CA PRO A 36 7.87 21.02 -8.62
C PRO A 36 7.28 19.98 -7.66
N ILE A 37 8.11 19.08 -7.17
CA ILE A 37 7.78 18.08 -6.18
C ILE A 37 8.65 18.32 -4.96
N VAL A 38 8.03 18.67 -3.83
CA VAL A 38 8.70 18.79 -2.53
C VAL A 38 7.81 18.19 -1.47
N GLU A 39 8.24 17.08 -0.88
CA GLU A 39 7.53 16.40 0.19
C GLU A 39 8.47 16.17 1.37
N GLY A 40 7.95 16.37 2.59
CA GLY A 40 8.64 16.04 3.83
C GLY A 40 7.75 15.19 4.73
N ARG A 41 8.35 14.19 5.38
CA ARG A 41 7.68 13.38 6.41
C ARG A 41 8.60 13.18 7.60
N LEU A 42 8.20 13.68 8.75
CA LEU A 42 8.80 13.33 10.04
C LEU A 42 7.93 12.26 10.68
N ARG A 43 8.54 11.13 11.06
CA ARG A 43 7.82 10.01 11.68
C ARG A 43 8.58 9.50 12.90
N TYR A 44 7.86 9.38 14.01
CA TYR A 44 8.22 8.51 15.10
C TYR A 44 7.49 7.16 14.96
N GLU A 45 8.21 6.05 15.13
CA GLU A 45 7.65 4.70 15.25
C GLU A 45 8.28 4.01 16.46
N GLY A 46 7.46 3.68 17.46
CA GLY A 46 7.82 2.86 18.62
C GLY A 46 7.31 1.44 18.44
N VAL A 47 8.12 0.46 18.83
CA VAL A 47 7.78 -0.97 18.86
C VAL A 47 8.07 -1.50 20.24
N ASP A 48 7.12 -2.24 20.82
CA ASP A 48 7.25 -2.92 22.11
C ASP A 48 6.87 -4.40 21.93
N GLN A 49 7.83 -5.28 22.20
CA GLN A 49 7.71 -6.74 22.10
C GLN A 49 8.42 -7.39 23.29
N PRO A 50 8.07 -8.62 23.71
CA PRO A 50 8.63 -9.26 24.91
C PRO A 50 10.17 -9.34 24.96
N ALA A 51 10.83 -9.43 23.83
CA ALA A 51 12.28 -9.61 23.74
C ALA A 51 13.04 -8.38 23.24
N VAL A 52 12.38 -7.48 22.50
CA VAL A 52 13.00 -6.33 21.85
C VAL A 52 12.04 -5.16 21.81
N ASP A 53 12.57 -3.96 21.91
CA ASP A 53 11.88 -2.70 21.69
C ASP A 53 12.52 -1.91 20.53
N ALA A 54 11.86 -0.88 20.04
CA ALA A 54 12.44 0.06 19.11
C ALA A 54 11.88 1.47 19.29
N ASP A 55 12.79 2.46 19.08
CA ASP A 55 12.46 3.88 18.92
C ASP A 55 13.10 4.39 17.65
N ALA A 56 12.30 4.68 16.66
CA ALA A 56 12.72 5.25 15.39
C ALA A 56 12.15 6.65 15.22
N LEU A 57 12.99 7.65 15.07
CA LEU A 57 12.58 8.97 14.57
C LEU A 57 13.28 9.18 13.24
N THR A 58 12.49 9.22 12.17
CA THR A 58 13.00 9.28 10.80
C THR A 58 12.44 10.50 10.07
N LEU A 59 13.28 11.11 9.23
CA LEU A 59 12.89 12.20 8.33
C LEU A 59 13.06 11.74 6.88
N ARG A 60 11.99 11.75 6.10
CA ARG A 60 12.02 11.58 4.65
C ARG A 60 11.87 12.93 3.97
N LEU A 61 12.66 13.13 2.91
CA LEU A 61 12.50 14.22 1.96
C LEU A 61 12.42 13.65 0.55
N ARG A 62 11.50 14.19 -0.25
CA ARG A 62 11.40 13.97 -1.70
C ARG A 62 11.52 15.30 -2.39
N ALA A 63 12.32 15.33 -3.46
CA ALA A 63 12.48 16.50 -4.28
C ALA A 63 12.59 16.11 -5.76
N GLY A 64 11.93 16.86 -6.62
CA GLY A 64 11.92 16.58 -8.05
C GLY A 64 11.07 17.56 -8.82
N ALA A 65 10.81 17.24 -10.07
CA ALA A 65 9.90 17.99 -10.91
C ALA A 65 9.30 17.11 -12.02
N GLU A 66 8.12 17.48 -12.46
CA GLU A 66 7.51 17.01 -13.70
C GLU A 66 7.49 18.16 -14.71
N ILE A 67 8.14 17.97 -15.84
CA ILE A 67 8.14 18.91 -16.98
C ILE A 67 7.11 18.40 -17.97
N LYS A 68 6.10 19.22 -18.27
CA LYS A 68 5.00 18.90 -19.19
C LYS A 68 5.06 19.78 -20.42
N MET A 69 5.05 19.16 -21.59
CA MET A 69 5.00 19.82 -22.88
C MET A 69 3.96 19.13 -23.76
N HIS A 70 2.81 19.81 -24.00
CA HIS A 70 1.66 19.23 -24.71
C HIS A 70 1.22 17.88 -24.11
N SER A 71 1.34 16.80 -24.88
CA SER A 71 0.99 15.44 -24.47
C SER A 71 2.12 14.66 -23.80
N LEU A 72 3.31 15.22 -23.77
CA LEU A 72 4.53 14.60 -23.23
C LEU A 72 4.83 15.16 -21.86
N SER A 73 5.23 14.31 -20.92
CA SER A 73 5.85 14.75 -19.66
C SER A 73 7.05 13.89 -19.28
N ILE A 74 8.02 14.52 -18.64
CA ILE A 74 9.19 13.87 -18.03
C ILE A 74 9.14 14.19 -16.56
N LEU A 75 9.23 13.17 -15.71
CA LEU A 75 9.32 13.32 -14.26
C LEU A 75 10.62 12.73 -13.76
N ALA A 76 11.31 13.46 -12.88
CA ALA A 76 12.41 12.95 -12.07
C ALA A 76 12.21 13.34 -10.61
N GLU A 77 12.37 12.38 -9.70
CA GLU A 77 12.21 12.56 -8.26
C GLU A 77 13.26 11.75 -7.51
N ALA A 78 13.99 12.41 -6.63
CA ALA A 78 14.86 11.77 -5.64
C ALA A 78 14.14 11.66 -4.30
N GLU A 79 14.47 10.62 -3.55
CA GLU A 79 13.99 10.38 -2.18
C GLU A 79 15.18 10.16 -1.25
N GLY A 80 15.15 10.77 -0.07
CA GLY A 80 16.15 10.55 0.98
C GLY A 80 15.49 10.34 2.33
N THR A 81 15.95 9.32 3.07
CA THR A 81 15.51 9.01 4.45
C THR A 81 16.70 9.11 5.39
N LEU A 82 16.54 9.87 6.46
CA LEU A 82 17.51 10.09 7.53
C LEU A 82 16.95 9.60 8.87
N GLY A 83 17.70 8.81 9.60
CA GLY A 83 17.40 8.41 10.98
C GLY A 83 17.91 9.45 11.96
N LEU A 84 17.02 10.08 12.72
CA LEU A 84 17.36 11.03 13.80
C LEU A 84 17.50 10.33 15.15
N VAL A 85 16.69 9.29 15.40
CA VAL A 85 16.84 8.34 16.50
C VAL A 85 16.89 6.95 15.89
N ASN A 86 17.99 6.22 16.14
CA ASN A 86 18.34 4.99 15.44
C ASN A 86 18.35 3.75 16.36
N ARG A 87 17.44 3.69 17.33
CA ARG A 87 17.26 2.51 18.20
C ARG A 87 16.25 1.54 17.59
N TYR A 88 16.53 1.10 16.35
CA TYR A 88 15.67 0.15 15.62
C TYR A 88 16.48 -0.70 14.65
N ASN A 89 15.93 -1.85 14.27
CA ASN A 89 16.45 -2.72 13.23
C ASN A 89 15.80 -2.39 11.89
N ALA A 90 16.58 -1.89 10.93
CA ALA A 90 16.03 -1.50 9.63
C ALA A 90 15.75 -2.70 8.69
N PHE A 91 16.36 -3.86 8.95
CA PHE A 91 16.27 -5.02 8.06
C PHE A 91 15.75 -6.26 8.78
N PRO A 92 14.59 -6.83 8.38
CA PRO A 92 14.05 -8.07 8.95
C PRO A 92 14.80 -9.33 8.47
N PHE A 93 15.88 -9.16 7.70
CA PHE A 93 16.71 -10.21 7.09
C PHE A 93 18.19 -9.91 7.31
N ALA A 94 19.06 -10.86 6.94
CA ALA A 94 20.52 -10.66 7.00
C ALA A 94 20.94 -9.62 5.95
N ALA A 95 21.61 -8.57 6.40
CA ALA A 95 22.19 -7.51 5.56
C ALA A 95 23.58 -7.13 6.13
N ALA A 96 24.52 -6.83 5.24
CA ALA A 96 25.85 -6.36 5.62
C ALA A 96 25.84 -4.83 5.81
N SER A 97 25.09 -4.38 6.81
CA SER A 97 24.90 -2.95 7.12
C SER A 97 24.86 -2.74 8.63
N ASP A 98 25.35 -1.61 9.09
CA ASP A 98 25.26 -1.17 10.50
C ASP A 98 23.83 -0.77 10.89
N GLN A 99 22.92 -0.65 9.93
CA GLN A 99 21.49 -0.44 10.14
C GLN A 99 20.74 -1.76 10.47
N ARG A 100 21.41 -2.93 10.29
CA ARG A 100 20.93 -4.21 10.80
C ARG A 100 21.29 -4.37 12.27
N ARG A 101 20.31 -4.15 13.13
CA ARG A 101 20.45 -4.11 14.61
C ARG A 101 19.45 -5.07 15.25
N PRO A 102 19.71 -6.39 15.22
CA PRO A 102 18.75 -7.41 15.66
C PRO A 102 18.42 -7.38 17.15
N GLN A 103 19.17 -6.62 17.95
CA GLN A 103 18.87 -6.34 19.36
C GLN A 103 17.68 -5.39 19.55
N TYR A 104 17.17 -4.78 18.47
CA TYR A 104 16.01 -3.90 18.49
C TYR A 104 14.86 -4.46 17.64
N GLY A 105 13.66 -4.02 17.95
CA GLY A 105 12.46 -4.26 17.13
C GLY A 105 12.62 -3.74 15.68
N THR A 106 11.93 -4.38 14.76
CA THR A 106 12.05 -4.04 13.34
C THR A 106 11.17 -2.86 12.95
N VAL A 107 11.81 -1.82 12.42
CA VAL A 107 11.18 -0.69 11.72
C VAL A 107 11.83 -0.60 10.33
N PRO A 108 11.19 -1.07 9.25
CA PRO A 108 11.82 -1.19 7.93
C PRO A 108 11.86 0.14 7.17
N ASP A 109 12.46 1.14 7.81
CA ASP A 109 12.71 2.49 7.29
C ASP A 109 14.23 2.79 7.33
N PRO A 110 15.06 2.10 6.51
CA PRO A 110 16.49 2.35 6.47
C PRO A 110 16.81 3.75 5.97
N MET A 111 17.91 4.32 6.47
CA MET A 111 18.53 5.49 5.87
C MET A 111 18.96 5.14 4.46
N ASN A 112 18.54 5.93 3.49
CA ASN A 112 18.81 5.71 2.08
C ASN A 112 18.66 7.01 1.30
N VAL A 113 19.36 7.12 0.17
CA VAL A 113 19.10 8.13 -0.87
C VAL A 113 19.00 7.41 -2.19
N ASP A 114 17.90 7.61 -2.90
CA ASP A 114 17.66 6.93 -4.19
C ASP A 114 17.00 7.87 -5.20
N LEU A 115 17.17 7.55 -6.48
CA LEU A 115 16.35 8.07 -7.55
C LEU A 115 15.03 7.28 -7.54
N ASN A 116 14.01 7.83 -6.86
CA ASN A 116 12.75 7.16 -6.62
C ASN A 116 11.94 6.97 -7.91
N ARG A 117 11.85 8.03 -8.74
CA ARG A 117 11.15 7.96 -10.02
C ARG A 117 11.95 8.68 -11.11
N ILE A 118 11.97 8.08 -12.30
CA ILE A 118 12.39 8.71 -13.54
C ILE A 118 11.57 8.11 -14.67
N GLN A 119 10.65 8.90 -15.22
CA GLN A 119 9.68 8.38 -16.18
C GLN A 119 9.38 9.38 -17.28
N LEU A 120 9.15 8.83 -18.47
CA LEU A 120 8.58 9.51 -19.62
C LEU A 120 7.11 9.09 -19.74
N GLN A 121 6.20 10.06 -19.89
CA GLN A 121 4.79 9.79 -20.07
C GLN A 121 4.25 10.50 -21.32
N TYR A 122 3.48 9.76 -22.11
CA TYR A 122 2.77 10.29 -23.26
C TYR A 122 1.26 10.08 -23.10
N ARG A 123 0.50 11.17 -23.21
CA ARG A 123 -0.97 11.15 -23.11
C ARG A 123 -1.57 11.40 -24.47
N PHE A 124 -2.44 10.49 -24.90
CA PHE A 124 -3.17 10.59 -26.16
C PHE A 124 -4.63 10.27 -25.96
N ARG A 125 -5.52 11.25 -26.21
CA ARG A 125 -6.97 11.12 -25.99
C ARG A 125 -7.29 10.62 -24.57
N HIS A 126 -7.73 9.36 -24.45
CA HIS A 126 -8.09 8.70 -23.18
C HIS A 126 -7.10 7.61 -22.79
N SER A 127 -5.90 7.66 -23.31
CA SER A 127 -4.83 6.71 -23.06
C SER A 127 -3.59 7.41 -22.52
N THR A 128 -2.86 6.69 -21.67
CA THR A 128 -1.58 7.14 -21.09
C THR A 128 -0.58 6.01 -21.25
N PHE A 129 0.61 6.34 -21.74
CA PHE A 129 1.74 5.41 -21.82
C PHE A 129 2.87 5.96 -20.96
N THR A 130 3.41 5.12 -20.09
CA THR A 130 4.49 5.49 -19.16
C THR A 130 5.65 4.52 -19.31
N LEU A 131 6.85 5.04 -19.48
CA LEU A 131 8.09 4.26 -19.57
C LEU A 131 9.08 4.74 -18.51
N GLY A 132 9.75 3.83 -17.84
CA GLY A 132 10.82 4.09 -16.87
C GLY A 132 10.44 3.71 -15.46
N ARG A 133 11.23 4.21 -14.49
CA ARG A 133 10.98 3.95 -13.07
C ARG A 133 9.79 4.74 -12.58
N GLN A 134 8.76 4.02 -12.15
CA GLN A 134 7.47 4.57 -11.83
C GLN A 134 6.84 3.91 -10.62
N ARG A 135 5.96 4.66 -9.96
CA ARG A 135 5.07 4.15 -8.91
C ARG A 135 3.89 3.46 -9.56
N ILE A 136 3.60 2.24 -9.13
CA ILE A 136 2.43 1.47 -9.62
C ILE A 136 1.55 1.10 -8.42
N ASN A 137 0.32 1.57 -8.45
CA ASN A 137 -0.71 1.23 -7.47
C ASN A 137 -1.92 0.69 -8.22
N LEU A 138 -2.20 -0.60 -8.07
CA LEU A 138 -3.36 -1.25 -8.69
C LEU A 138 -4.46 -1.48 -7.65
N ASP A 139 -5.66 -1.04 -7.99
CA ASP A 139 -6.86 -1.15 -7.13
C ASP A 139 -6.64 -0.63 -5.70
N ASP A 140 -6.79 -1.49 -4.71
CA ASP A 140 -6.56 -1.20 -3.30
C ASP A 140 -5.14 -1.51 -2.84
N GLN A 141 -4.25 -1.88 -3.77
CA GLN A 141 -2.85 -2.25 -3.52
C GLN A 141 -2.68 -3.60 -2.78
N ARG A 142 -3.70 -4.46 -2.83
CA ARG A 142 -3.62 -5.79 -2.22
C ARG A 142 -2.62 -6.70 -2.95
N TRP A 143 -2.40 -6.46 -4.24
CA TRP A 143 -1.50 -7.24 -5.10
C TRP A 143 -0.26 -6.47 -5.50
N VAL A 144 -0.43 -5.23 -5.96
CA VAL A 144 0.65 -4.36 -6.43
C VAL A 144 0.44 -2.96 -5.86
N GLY A 145 1.41 -2.44 -5.12
CA GLY A 145 1.36 -1.14 -4.50
C GLY A 145 2.75 -0.55 -4.27
N SER A 146 2.81 0.74 -3.99
CA SER A 146 4.06 1.49 -3.80
C SER A 146 4.62 1.44 -2.39
N VAL A 147 3.92 0.81 -1.44
CA VAL A 147 4.31 0.79 -0.02
C VAL A 147 4.55 2.20 0.55
N ALA A 148 3.79 3.20 0.08
CA ALA A 148 3.95 4.61 0.44
C ALA A 148 3.75 4.92 1.94
N TRP A 149 3.32 3.93 2.71
CA TRP A 149 3.30 3.99 4.17
C TRP A 149 4.72 4.12 4.74
N ARG A 150 5.71 3.39 4.20
CA ARG A 150 7.09 3.43 4.67
C ARG A 150 7.79 4.74 4.24
N GLN A 151 8.95 5.01 4.82
CA GLN A 151 9.73 6.19 4.46
C GLN A 151 10.26 6.08 3.03
N ASN A 152 10.80 4.93 2.65
CA ASN A 152 11.17 4.64 1.28
C ASN A 152 10.01 3.96 0.54
N GLU A 153 9.90 4.18 -0.77
CA GLU A 153 8.85 3.58 -1.59
C GLU A 153 9.32 2.37 -2.40
N GLN A 154 8.34 1.55 -2.77
CA GLN A 154 8.49 0.54 -3.80
C GLN A 154 8.16 1.14 -5.17
N THR A 155 9.04 0.98 -6.14
CA THR A 155 8.85 1.43 -7.52
C THR A 155 9.23 0.33 -8.50
N PHE A 156 8.83 0.50 -9.76
CA PHE A 156 9.02 -0.50 -10.81
C PHE A 156 9.66 0.12 -12.04
N ASP A 157 10.66 -0.56 -12.61
CA ASP A 157 11.22 -0.23 -13.91
C ASP A 157 10.36 -0.91 -14.98
N ALA A 158 9.50 -0.14 -15.66
CA ALA A 158 8.37 -0.70 -16.41
C ALA A 158 7.94 0.13 -17.63
N VAL A 159 7.22 -0.55 -18.52
CA VAL A 159 6.33 0.05 -19.53
C VAL A 159 4.89 -0.20 -19.08
N ARG A 160 4.07 0.84 -19.05
CA ARG A 160 2.64 0.78 -18.67
C ARG A 160 1.78 1.50 -19.69
N GLY A 161 0.66 0.89 -20.05
CA GLY A 161 -0.39 1.45 -20.88
C GLY A 161 -1.71 1.47 -20.14
N GLU A 162 -2.34 2.63 -20.03
CA GLU A 162 -3.67 2.82 -19.45
C GLU A 162 -4.60 3.39 -20.49
N ALA A 163 -5.83 2.87 -20.59
CA ALA A 163 -6.80 3.36 -21.54
C ALA A 163 -8.23 3.34 -20.96
N LYS A 164 -9.05 4.30 -21.41
CA LYS A 164 -10.49 4.34 -21.11
C LYS A 164 -11.27 4.41 -22.40
N ILE A 165 -12.07 3.38 -22.67
CA ILE A 165 -12.87 3.23 -23.88
C ILE A 165 -14.35 3.09 -23.47
N GLY A 166 -15.09 4.19 -23.52
CA GLY A 166 -16.47 4.22 -23.01
C GLY A 166 -16.51 3.89 -21.51
N PRO A 167 -17.27 2.86 -21.10
CA PRO A 167 -17.35 2.43 -19.70
C PRO A 167 -16.17 1.52 -19.27
N VAL A 168 -15.35 1.06 -20.22
CA VAL A 168 -14.27 0.11 -19.99
C VAL A 168 -12.97 0.85 -19.70
N THR A 169 -12.25 0.39 -18.68
CA THR A 169 -10.87 0.80 -18.35
C THR A 169 -9.94 -0.39 -18.53
N LEU A 170 -8.78 -0.14 -19.12
CA LEU A 170 -7.73 -1.12 -19.34
C LEU A 170 -6.43 -0.60 -18.72
N ASP A 171 -5.68 -1.46 -18.10
CA ASP A 171 -4.34 -1.18 -17.56
C ASP A 171 -3.47 -2.41 -17.83
N GLY A 172 -2.37 -2.20 -18.53
CA GLY A 172 -1.40 -3.23 -18.84
C GLY A 172 0.01 -2.74 -18.51
N THR A 173 0.74 -3.52 -17.73
CA THR A 173 2.11 -3.21 -17.32
C THR A 173 3.01 -4.41 -17.57
N TYR A 174 4.20 -4.14 -18.12
CA TYR A 174 5.32 -5.07 -18.11
C TYR A 174 6.49 -4.40 -17.38
N ALA A 175 6.92 -4.99 -16.27
CA ALA A 175 8.05 -4.51 -15.48
C ALA A 175 9.18 -5.55 -15.50
N ILE A 176 10.43 -5.05 -15.53
CA ILE A 176 11.66 -5.86 -15.53
C ILE A 176 12.39 -5.75 -14.18
N GLY A 177 11.94 -4.89 -13.29
CA GLY A 177 12.55 -4.69 -11.98
C GLY A 177 11.55 -4.10 -10.98
N GLN A 178 11.63 -4.61 -9.75
CA GLN A 178 10.95 -4.10 -8.56
C GLN A 178 12.00 -3.55 -7.60
N ARG A 179 12.03 -2.25 -7.38
CA ARG A 179 12.85 -1.66 -6.31
C ARG A 179 12.09 -1.74 -5.00
N THR A 180 12.80 -2.18 -3.97
CA THR A 180 12.20 -2.36 -2.64
C THR A 180 12.35 -1.11 -1.78
N ILE A 181 11.67 -1.08 -0.65
CA ILE A 181 11.79 -0.02 0.36
C ILE A 181 13.13 -0.04 1.12
N PHE A 182 13.98 -1.06 0.91
CA PHE A 182 15.14 -1.30 1.76
C PHE A 182 16.41 -0.56 1.31
N GLY A 183 16.44 -0.02 0.08
CA GLY A 183 17.57 0.75 -0.41
C GLY A 183 18.87 -0.05 -0.59
N ILE A 184 19.97 0.68 -0.87
CA ILE A 184 21.24 0.09 -1.30
C ILE A 184 21.90 -0.81 -0.24
N ASP A 185 21.71 -0.51 1.04
CA ASP A 185 22.30 -1.27 2.14
C ASP A 185 21.67 -2.66 2.35
N ALA A 186 20.55 -2.92 1.70
CA ALA A 186 19.94 -4.25 1.68
C ALA A 186 20.68 -5.27 0.80
N GLY A 187 21.72 -4.84 0.08
CA GLY A 187 22.46 -5.68 -0.85
C GLY A 187 21.55 -6.24 -1.95
N PRO A 188 21.51 -7.57 -2.17
CA PRO A 188 20.67 -8.17 -3.22
C PRO A 188 19.16 -7.89 -3.06
N ARG A 189 18.71 -7.48 -1.87
CA ARG A 189 17.30 -7.19 -1.60
C ARG A 189 16.90 -5.73 -1.82
N GLN A 190 17.81 -4.88 -2.34
CA GLN A 190 17.47 -3.51 -2.73
C GLN A 190 16.51 -3.47 -3.93
N SER A 191 16.63 -4.46 -4.84
CA SER A 191 15.75 -4.62 -6.00
C SER A 191 15.71 -6.08 -6.42
N TYR A 192 14.60 -6.48 -7.01
CA TYR A 192 14.43 -7.78 -7.63
C TYR A 192 14.25 -7.59 -9.13
N GLN A 193 14.98 -8.39 -9.91
CA GLN A 193 14.83 -8.47 -11.36
C GLN A 193 13.85 -9.60 -11.70
N GLY A 194 13.29 -9.55 -12.90
CA GLY A 194 12.39 -10.60 -13.35
C GLY A 194 11.47 -10.17 -14.49
N ALA A 195 10.50 -10.98 -14.78
CA ALA A 195 9.44 -10.71 -15.72
C ALA A 195 8.11 -10.56 -14.97
N PHE A 196 7.61 -9.32 -14.87
CA PHE A 196 6.40 -9.01 -14.13
C PHE A 196 5.34 -8.43 -15.09
N PHE A 197 4.26 -9.14 -15.26
CA PHE A 197 3.16 -8.71 -16.10
C PHE A 197 1.91 -8.49 -15.26
N PHE A 198 1.33 -7.30 -15.35
CA PHE A 198 0.08 -6.93 -14.69
C PHE A 198 -0.94 -6.49 -15.74
N ALA A 199 -2.11 -7.09 -15.71
CA ALA A 199 -3.24 -6.69 -16.56
C ALA A 199 -4.50 -6.53 -15.72
N VAL A 200 -5.21 -5.42 -15.92
CA VAL A 200 -6.49 -5.13 -15.28
C VAL A 200 -7.46 -4.62 -16.35
N ALA A 201 -8.65 -5.21 -16.40
CA ALA A 201 -9.76 -4.71 -17.20
C ALA A 201 -10.95 -4.43 -16.28
N GLY A 202 -11.54 -3.25 -16.38
CA GLY A 202 -12.64 -2.83 -15.54
C GLY A 202 -13.82 -2.28 -16.32
N VAL A 203 -15.02 -2.42 -15.76
CA VAL A 203 -16.23 -1.81 -16.28
C VAL A 203 -17.06 -1.20 -15.16
N LYS A 204 -17.56 0.00 -15.39
CA LYS A 204 -18.50 0.67 -14.50
C LYS A 204 -19.93 0.39 -14.95
N ALA A 205 -20.72 -0.22 -14.05
CA ALA A 205 -22.12 -0.56 -14.27
C ALA A 205 -22.98 0.06 -13.14
N GLY A 206 -23.57 1.23 -13.39
CA GLY A 206 -24.32 1.97 -12.37
C GLY A 206 -23.45 2.33 -11.14
N PRO A 207 -23.86 1.92 -9.92
CA PRO A 207 -23.08 2.15 -8.70
C PRO A 207 -21.91 1.18 -8.53
N ALA A 208 -21.84 0.12 -9.34
CA ALA A 208 -20.85 -0.94 -9.26
C ALA A 208 -19.67 -0.73 -10.21
N ASN A 209 -18.49 -1.14 -9.78
CA ASN A 209 -17.31 -1.32 -10.62
C ASN A 209 -16.91 -2.78 -10.54
N LEU A 210 -16.77 -3.41 -11.71
CA LEU A 210 -16.33 -4.79 -11.86
C LEU A 210 -14.97 -4.78 -12.54
N LYS A 211 -14.02 -5.54 -12.03
CA LYS A 211 -12.67 -5.66 -12.58
C LYS A 211 -12.27 -7.12 -12.65
N GLY A 212 -11.63 -7.49 -13.76
CA GLY A 212 -10.85 -8.71 -13.87
C GLY A 212 -9.37 -8.36 -13.90
N PHE A 213 -8.54 -9.21 -13.31
CA PHE A 213 -7.09 -9.00 -13.29
C PHE A 213 -6.30 -10.29 -13.49
N ALA A 214 -5.11 -10.12 -14.05
CA ALA A 214 -4.13 -11.18 -14.22
C ALA A 214 -2.75 -10.62 -13.83
N TYR A 215 -2.04 -11.30 -12.92
CA TYR A 215 -0.69 -10.95 -12.50
C TYR A 215 0.21 -12.18 -12.69
N LEU A 216 1.25 -12.04 -13.52
CA LEU A 216 2.28 -13.05 -13.76
C LEU A 216 3.58 -12.47 -13.23
N ILE A 217 4.15 -13.10 -12.22
CA ILE A 217 5.32 -12.63 -11.49
C ILE A 217 6.37 -13.75 -11.52
N ASP A 218 7.51 -13.48 -12.15
CA ASP A 218 8.64 -14.42 -12.19
C ASP A 218 9.92 -13.69 -11.78
N TYR A 219 10.49 -14.08 -10.65
CA TYR A 219 11.69 -13.49 -10.08
C TYR A 219 12.93 -14.25 -10.55
N ASP A 220 13.97 -13.52 -10.95
CA ASP A 220 15.27 -14.09 -11.37
C ASP A 220 16.12 -14.52 -10.17
N GLU A 221 15.96 -13.89 -9.00
CA GLU A 221 16.73 -14.22 -7.79
C GLU A 221 16.26 -15.54 -7.18
N GLY A 222 17.13 -16.56 -7.23
CA GLY A 222 16.82 -17.91 -6.71
C GLY A 222 16.39 -17.92 -5.25
N PHE A 223 16.92 -17.03 -4.40
CA PHE A 223 16.52 -16.93 -2.99
C PHE A 223 15.12 -16.30 -2.81
N PHE A 224 14.54 -15.73 -3.85
CA PHE A 224 13.22 -15.12 -3.84
C PHE A 224 12.22 -15.80 -4.80
N ALA A 225 12.69 -16.74 -5.62
CA ALA A 225 11.94 -17.47 -6.64
C ALA A 225 10.65 -18.13 -6.13
N ALA A 226 10.64 -18.53 -4.85
CA ALA A 226 9.44 -19.06 -4.18
C ALA A 226 8.24 -18.10 -4.16
N ASN A 227 8.44 -16.82 -4.48
CA ASN A 227 7.38 -15.80 -4.60
C ASN A 227 6.90 -15.59 -6.05
N SER A 228 7.52 -16.28 -7.02
CA SER A 228 7.06 -16.30 -8.41
C SER A 228 5.69 -16.97 -8.47
N SER A 229 4.73 -16.33 -9.12
CA SER A 229 3.34 -16.80 -9.11
C SER A 229 2.54 -16.27 -10.29
N LYS A 230 1.48 -16.97 -10.66
CA LYS A 230 0.42 -16.43 -11.52
C LYS A 230 -0.87 -16.32 -10.72
N THR A 231 -1.52 -15.18 -10.82
CA THR A 231 -2.75 -14.87 -10.08
C THR A 231 -3.80 -14.34 -11.06
N PHE A 232 -4.97 -14.95 -11.06
CA PHE A 232 -6.11 -14.48 -11.83
C PHE A 232 -7.26 -14.22 -10.88
N GLY A 233 -7.96 -13.10 -11.06
CA GLY A 233 -9.03 -12.75 -10.13
C GLY A 233 -10.05 -11.77 -10.67
N LEU A 234 -11.09 -11.59 -9.86
CA LEU A 234 -12.17 -10.66 -10.06
C LEU A 234 -12.35 -9.82 -8.80
N ARG A 235 -12.70 -8.56 -8.99
CA ARG A 235 -13.04 -7.64 -7.91
C ARG A 235 -14.30 -6.87 -8.28
N ALA A 236 -15.24 -6.78 -7.35
CA ALA A 236 -16.43 -5.96 -7.44
C ALA A 236 -16.46 -4.95 -6.30
N THR A 237 -16.80 -3.70 -6.58
CA THR A 237 -17.04 -2.68 -5.56
C THR A 237 -18.31 -1.91 -5.90
N ALA A 238 -19.08 -1.52 -4.87
CA ALA A 238 -20.25 -0.69 -5.05
C ALA A 238 -20.37 0.37 -3.95
N ALA A 239 -20.91 1.55 -4.32
CA ALA A 239 -21.20 2.62 -3.39
C ALA A 239 -22.62 3.13 -3.67
N ILE A 240 -23.55 2.80 -2.78
CA ILE A 240 -24.99 2.94 -2.99
C ILE A 240 -25.54 3.92 -1.93
N PRO A 241 -25.93 5.15 -2.32
CA PRO A 241 -26.74 6.00 -1.46
C PRO A 241 -28.16 5.40 -1.39
N PHE A 242 -28.66 5.12 -0.19
CA PHE A 242 -29.99 4.51 -0.05
C PHE A 242 -30.99 5.35 0.76
N ALA A 243 -30.51 6.42 1.44
CA ALA A 243 -31.34 7.44 2.07
C ALA A 243 -30.56 8.76 2.16
N ALA A 244 -31.21 9.85 2.61
CA ALA A 244 -30.70 11.21 2.52
C ALA A 244 -29.27 11.45 3.08
N ALA A 245 -28.83 10.68 4.05
CA ALA A 245 -27.48 10.79 4.64
C ALA A 245 -26.77 9.43 4.75
N TRP A 246 -27.36 8.37 4.22
CA TRP A 246 -26.85 7.00 4.35
C TRP A 246 -26.22 6.50 3.06
N LYS A 247 -25.10 5.84 3.20
CA LYS A 247 -24.36 5.23 2.09
C LYS A 247 -23.94 3.82 2.47
N LEU A 248 -24.27 2.85 1.62
CA LEU A 248 -23.77 1.50 1.69
C LEU A 248 -22.54 1.38 0.77
N SER A 249 -21.44 0.84 1.28
CA SER A 249 -20.27 0.45 0.50
C SER A 249 -20.09 -1.06 0.60
N LEU A 250 -19.83 -1.68 -0.55
CA LEU A 250 -19.60 -3.11 -0.67
C LEU A 250 -18.33 -3.35 -1.48
N ALA A 251 -17.52 -4.31 -1.07
CA ALA A 251 -16.40 -4.81 -1.84
C ALA A 251 -16.36 -6.33 -1.73
N GLY A 252 -16.02 -6.98 -2.83
CA GLY A 252 -15.80 -8.42 -2.88
C GLY A 252 -14.70 -8.73 -3.87
N SER A 253 -13.87 -9.74 -3.58
CA SER A 253 -12.79 -10.18 -4.45
C SER A 253 -12.60 -11.68 -4.31
N TYR A 254 -12.35 -12.32 -5.45
CA TYR A 254 -11.89 -13.70 -5.53
C TYR A 254 -10.69 -13.77 -6.45
N ALA A 255 -9.68 -14.54 -6.08
CA ALA A 255 -8.57 -14.86 -6.96
C ALA A 255 -8.04 -16.26 -6.70
N ARG A 256 -7.39 -16.82 -7.73
CA ARG A 256 -6.61 -18.04 -7.61
C ARG A 256 -5.17 -17.75 -7.98
N GLN A 257 -4.27 -18.14 -7.09
CA GLN A 257 -2.83 -18.06 -7.28
C GLN A 257 -2.24 -19.44 -7.37
N SER A 258 -1.31 -19.64 -8.29
CA SER A 258 -0.48 -20.86 -8.36
C SER A 258 0.96 -20.50 -8.69
N ASP A 259 1.83 -21.49 -8.61
CA ASP A 259 3.22 -21.39 -9.05
C ASP A 259 3.33 -20.93 -10.51
N TYR A 260 4.44 -20.26 -10.81
CA TYR A 260 4.75 -19.76 -12.14
C TYR A 260 6.27 -19.56 -12.29
N GLY A 261 6.76 -19.72 -13.52
CA GLY A 261 8.16 -19.46 -13.86
C GLY A 261 9.15 -20.25 -12.98
N SER A 262 10.01 -19.55 -12.29
CA SER A 262 11.08 -20.07 -11.46
C SER A 262 10.64 -20.64 -10.10
N ASN A 263 9.34 -20.65 -9.76
CA ASN A 263 8.87 -21.13 -8.47
C ASN A 263 9.17 -22.63 -8.27
N PRO A 264 9.90 -23.02 -7.20
CA PRO A 264 10.25 -24.43 -6.96
C PRO A 264 9.11 -25.26 -6.34
N PHE A 265 7.98 -24.66 -5.99
CA PHE A 265 6.84 -25.32 -5.33
C PHE A 265 5.70 -25.53 -6.33
N ASP A 266 4.95 -26.60 -6.16
CA ASP A 266 3.68 -26.85 -6.86
C ASP A 266 2.53 -26.57 -5.87
N TYR A 267 1.76 -25.51 -6.13
CA TYR A 267 0.62 -25.13 -5.30
C TYR A 267 -0.46 -24.39 -6.10
N ALA A 268 -1.67 -24.41 -5.57
CA ALA A 268 -2.75 -23.56 -6.06
C ALA A 268 -3.67 -23.18 -4.90
N ALA A 269 -3.66 -21.91 -4.53
CA ALA A 269 -4.38 -21.38 -3.39
C ALA A 269 -5.39 -20.30 -3.80
N ASP A 270 -6.51 -20.24 -3.09
CA ASP A 270 -7.58 -19.28 -3.33
C ASP A 270 -7.48 -18.10 -2.38
N TYR A 271 -7.80 -16.91 -2.91
CA TYR A 271 -8.00 -15.67 -2.19
C TYR A 271 -9.48 -15.31 -2.20
N ILE A 272 -10.02 -14.95 -1.04
CA ILE A 272 -11.39 -14.46 -0.89
C ILE A 272 -11.35 -13.23 0.00
N ALA A 273 -12.03 -12.16 -0.40
CA ALA A 273 -12.28 -11.01 0.46
C ALA A 273 -13.69 -10.49 0.25
N ALA A 274 -14.32 -10.08 1.35
CA ALA A 274 -15.61 -9.41 1.34
C ALA A 274 -15.65 -8.35 2.44
N GLU A 275 -16.15 -7.16 2.11
CA GLU A 275 -16.31 -6.05 3.04
C GLU A 275 -17.64 -5.35 2.80
N ALA A 276 -18.31 -4.98 3.87
CA ALA A 276 -19.48 -4.11 3.87
C ALA A 276 -19.29 -2.95 4.83
N GLY A 277 -19.70 -1.75 4.43
CA GLY A 277 -19.65 -0.56 5.27
C GLY A 277 -20.91 0.28 5.13
N VAL A 278 -21.33 0.88 6.24
CA VAL A 278 -22.47 1.81 6.29
C VAL A 278 -21.98 3.15 6.81
N GLY A 279 -22.18 4.19 6.02
CA GLY A 279 -21.84 5.57 6.36
C GLY A 279 -23.06 6.41 6.69
N PHE A 280 -22.97 7.23 7.72
CA PHE A 280 -23.98 8.21 8.13
C PHE A 280 -23.35 9.44 8.77
N LYS A 281 -23.53 10.63 8.18
CA LYS A 281 -23.08 11.95 8.73
C LYS A 281 -21.67 11.92 9.35
N GLY A 282 -20.67 11.46 8.59
CA GLY A 282 -19.28 11.37 9.07
C GLY A 282 -18.94 10.08 9.82
N LEU A 283 -19.91 9.34 10.37
CA LEU A 283 -19.69 8.01 10.93
C LEU A 283 -19.65 6.97 9.81
N THR A 284 -18.72 6.04 9.90
CA THR A 284 -18.69 4.83 9.07
C THR A 284 -18.48 3.62 9.98
N ALA A 285 -19.34 2.63 9.86
CA ALA A 285 -19.14 1.31 10.45
C ALA A 285 -18.88 0.31 9.32
N SER A 286 -17.90 -0.57 9.48
CA SER A 286 -17.64 -1.63 8.51
C SER A 286 -17.30 -2.94 9.16
N ALA A 287 -17.49 -4.02 8.41
CA ALA A 287 -17.02 -5.35 8.74
C ALA A 287 -16.53 -6.05 7.48
N GLY A 288 -15.54 -6.91 7.62
CA GLY A 288 -14.96 -7.63 6.50
C GLY A 288 -14.35 -8.95 6.90
N TYR A 289 -14.07 -9.72 5.89
CA TYR A 289 -13.39 -11.00 5.93
C TYR A 289 -12.39 -11.08 4.80
N GLU A 290 -11.18 -11.54 5.10
CA GLU A 290 -10.17 -11.84 4.11
C GLU A 290 -9.58 -13.22 4.36
N ARG A 291 -9.37 -14.01 3.30
CA ARG A 291 -8.73 -15.31 3.36
C ARG A 291 -7.63 -15.40 2.31
N LEU A 292 -6.43 -15.66 2.78
CA LEU A 292 -5.30 -16.09 1.96
C LEU A 292 -5.14 -17.59 2.17
N GLY A 293 -5.55 -18.36 1.17
CA GLY A 293 -5.55 -19.82 1.24
C GLY A 293 -4.14 -20.42 1.24
N SER A 294 -4.10 -21.72 1.43
CA SER A 294 -2.87 -22.51 1.37
C SER A 294 -3.16 -23.84 0.70
N ASN A 295 -2.16 -24.42 0.03
CA ASN A 295 -2.20 -25.73 -0.58
C ASN A 295 -0.79 -26.31 -0.61
N ASN A 296 -0.64 -27.63 -0.39
CA ASN A 296 0.65 -28.33 -0.37
C ASN A 296 1.71 -27.67 0.55
N GLY A 297 1.27 -27.12 1.71
CA GLY A 297 2.16 -26.44 2.65
C GLY A 297 2.66 -25.06 2.19
N ARG A 298 2.12 -24.52 1.09
CA ARG A 298 2.43 -23.22 0.55
C ARG A 298 1.20 -22.33 0.57
N ALA A 299 1.31 -21.21 1.28
CA ALA A 299 0.24 -20.20 1.30
C ALA A 299 0.38 -19.20 0.15
N LEU A 300 -0.73 -18.64 -0.25
CA LEU A 300 -0.82 -17.50 -1.15
C LEU A 300 0.00 -16.32 -0.60
N GLN A 301 0.87 -15.74 -1.44
CA GLN A 301 1.72 -14.61 -1.09
C GLN A 301 1.42 -13.41 -1.97
N THR A 302 1.62 -12.20 -1.43
CA THR A 302 1.46 -10.95 -2.17
C THR A 302 2.69 -10.05 -2.02
N PRO A 303 3.84 -10.45 -2.59
CA PRO A 303 5.15 -9.84 -2.31
C PRO A 303 5.29 -8.39 -2.81
N MET A 304 4.40 -7.94 -3.68
CA MET A 304 4.39 -6.58 -4.24
C MET A 304 3.28 -5.68 -3.64
N ALA A 305 2.55 -6.17 -2.63
CA ALA A 305 1.46 -5.43 -2.00
C ALA A 305 1.94 -4.29 -1.10
N THR A 306 1.06 -3.33 -0.82
CA THR A 306 1.21 -2.42 0.31
C THR A 306 0.71 -3.11 1.58
N LEU A 307 1.52 -4.02 2.10
CA LEU A 307 1.12 -5.04 3.10
C LEU A 307 0.58 -4.44 4.41
N HIS A 308 1.19 -3.35 4.91
CA HIS A 308 0.73 -2.66 6.14
C HIS A 308 -0.74 -2.20 6.11
N LYS A 309 -1.34 -2.14 4.93
CA LYS A 309 -2.74 -1.76 4.76
C LYS A 309 -3.71 -2.90 5.13
N PHE A 310 -3.22 -4.13 5.23
CA PHE A 310 -4.01 -5.35 5.35
C PHE A 310 -3.56 -6.19 6.56
N ASN A 311 -4.47 -6.97 7.11
CA ASN A 311 -4.20 -7.97 8.15
C ASN A 311 -3.52 -7.38 9.40
N GLY A 312 -4.00 -6.21 9.85
CA GLY A 312 -3.50 -5.51 11.04
C GLY A 312 -2.26 -4.64 10.80
N TRP A 313 -2.06 -3.66 11.67
CA TRP A 313 -0.96 -2.68 11.58
C TRP A 313 0.28 -3.07 12.37
N ALA A 314 0.18 -4.10 13.25
CA ALA A 314 1.35 -4.65 13.91
C ALA A 314 2.33 -5.33 12.92
N ASP A 315 1.91 -5.51 11.66
CA ASP A 315 2.71 -6.10 10.57
C ASP A 315 3.11 -7.57 10.82
N MET A 316 2.29 -8.33 11.55
CA MET A 316 2.59 -9.73 11.87
C MET A 316 2.47 -10.65 10.66
N PHE A 317 1.66 -10.27 9.66
CA PHE A 317 1.32 -11.10 8.50
C PHE A 317 1.85 -10.56 7.17
N LEU A 318 3.01 -9.86 7.19
CA LEU A 318 3.69 -9.41 5.96
C LEU A 318 4.11 -10.59 5.05
N THR A 319 4.30 -11.75 5.63
CA THR A 319 4.40 -13.04 4.93
C THR A 319 3.25 -13.90 5.43
N THR A 320 2.44 -14.40 4.52
CA THR A 320 1.33 -15.30 4.89
C THR A 320 1.88 -16.59 5.48
N PRO A 321 1.45 -17.01 6.68
CA PRO A 321 1.86 -18.28 7.29
C PRO A 321 1.56 -19.49 6.39
N ALA A 322 2.34 -20.56 6.50
CA ALA A 322 2.22 -21.73 5.64
C ALA A 322 0.81 -22.37 5.64
N ALA A 323 0.09 -22.30 6.74
CA ALA A 323 -1.30 -22.76 6.84
C ALA A 323 -2.34 -21.73 6.31
N GLY A 324 -1.86 -20.65 5.68
CA GLY A 324 -2.72 -19.55 5.22
C GLY A 324 -3.18 -18.64 6.37
N LEU A 325 -4.03 -17.68 6.03
CA LEU A 325 -4.53 -16.67 6.96
C LEU A 325 -6.02 -16.42 6.71
N GLN A 326 -6.79 -16.31 7.76
CA GLN A 326 -8.12 -15.76 7.77
C GLN A 326 -8.14 -14.55 8.71
N ASP A 327 -8.65 -13.43 8.23
CA ASP A 327 -8.79 -12.17 8.97
C ASP A 327 -10.27 -11.79 9.01
N TYR A 328 -10.86 -11.81 10.20
CA TYR A 328 -12.20 -11.29 10.48
C TYR A 328 -12.04 -9.94 11.15
N TYR A 329 -12.56 -8.88 10.54
CA TYR A 329 -12.39 -7.55 11.09
C TYR A 329 -13.67 -6.72 11.11
N GLY A 330 -13.71 -5.77 12.05
CA GLY A 330 -14.77 -4.80 12.15
C GLY A 330 -14.26 -3.48 12.73
N GLY A 331 -14.80 -2.39 12.25
CA GLY A 331 -14.30 -1.09 12.66
C GLY A 331 -15.31 0.04 12.57
N LEU A 332 -14.96 1.12 13.25
CA LEU A 332 -15.69 2.38 13.27
C LEU A 332 -14.72 3.51 12.91
N ALA A 333 -15.17 4.42 12.05
CA ALA A 333 -14.46 5.64 11.75
C ALA A 333 -15.41 6.85 11.85
N TYR A 334 -14.89 7.96 12.33
CA TYR A 334 -15.65 9.19 12.43
C TYR A 334 -14.85 10.38 11.91
N LYS A 335 -15.44 11.14 11.01
CA LYS A 335 -14.93 12.43 10.54
C LYS A 335 -15.69 13.53 11.25
N PHE A 336 -14.97 14.31 12.04
CA PHE A 336 -15.54 15.41 12.81
C PHE A 336 -15.68 16.65 11.92
N ASP A 337 -16.90 17.16 11.81
CA ASP A 337 -17.17 18.40 11.11
C ASP A 337 -17.10 19.59 12.07
N GLY A 338 -16.61 20.73 11.57
CA GLY A 338 -16.65 22.02 12.29
C GLY A 338 -15.60 22.20 13.39
N VAL A 339 -14.65 21.29 13.59
CA VAL A 339 -13.56 21.44 14.56
C VAL A 339 -12.51 22.42 14.01
N LYS A 340 -12.69 23.71 14.26
CA LYS A 340 -11.85 24.78 13.69
C LYS A 340 -10.38 24.69 14.14
N LEU A 341 -10.12 24.24 15.37
CA LEU A 341 -8.77 24.13 15.92
C LEU A 341 -7.98 22.97 15.27
N LEU A 342 -8.67 21.91 14.84
CA LEU A 342 -8.10 20.71 14.22
C LEU A 342 -8.86 20.40 12.91
N PRO A 343 -8.64 21.17 11.85
CA PRO A 343 -9.32 20.97 10.57
C PRO A 343 -9.11 19.55 10.03
N GLY A 344 -10.20 18.92 9.58
CA GLY A 344 -10.17 17.56 9.04
C GLY A 344 -9.94 16.48 10.09
N LEU A 345 -10.18 16.79 11.39
CA LEU A 345 -10.09 15.78 12.46
C LEU A 345 -10.91 14.55 12.11
N ASN A 346 -10.28 13.42 12.22
CA ASN A 346 -10.90 12.13 12.04
C ASN A 346 -10.27 11.12 13.01
N ALA A 347 -11.00 10.08 13.36
CA ALA A 347 -10.53 8.99 14.18
C ALA A 347 -11.12 7.67 13.69
N ALA A 348 -10.39 6.57 13.89
CA ALA A 348 -10.88 5.23 13.59
C ALA A 348 -10.36 4.23 14.60
N VAL A 349 -11.13 3.15 14.77
CA VAL A 349 -10.74 1.96 15.50
C VAL A 349 -11.16 0.73 14.70
N THR A 350 -10.31 -0.31 14.68
CA THR A 350 -10.59 -1.58 14.03
C THR A 350 -10.12 -2.70 14.93
N TYR A 351 -10.91 -3.75 15.00
CA TYR A 351 -10.55 -5.01 15.65
C TYR A 351 -10.41 -6.10 14.60
N HIS A 352 -9.37 -6.91 14.74
CA HIS A 352 -9.07 -8.06 13.90
C HIS A 352 -9.00 -9.33 14.75
N ARG A 353 -9.49 -10.43 14.20
CA ARG A 353 -9.24 -11.79 14.67
C ARG A 353 -8.62 -12.59 13.54
N PHE A 354 -7.50 -13.23 13.85
CA PHE A 354 -6.70 -13.98 12.87
C PHE A 354 -6.71 -15.47 13.20
N ASP A 355 -7.06 -16.27 12.20
CA ASP A 355 -7.06 -17.73 12.29
C ASP A 355 -6.29 -18.32 11.08
N SER A 356 -5.84 -19.56 11.16
CA SER A 356 -5.27 -20.28 10.02
C SER A 356 -6.34 -20.57 8.96
N ALA A 357 -5.96 -20.59 7.68
CA ALA A 357 -6.87 -20.96 6.58
C ALA A 357 -7.01 -22.49 6.44
N ILE A 358 -6.07 -23.25 7.00
CA ILE A 358 -6.08 -24.71 7.07
C ILE A 358 -5.80 -25.12 8.51
N GLY A 359 -6.62 -26.04 9.05
CA GLY A 359 -6.61 -26.41 10.46
C GLY A 359 -7.37 -25.39 11.31
N ASP A 360 -7.25 -25.50 12.65
CA ASP A 360 -8.05 -24.76 13.61
C ASP A 360 -7.18 -23.86 14.52
N ALA A 361 -6.02 -23.42 14.03
CA ALA A 361 -5.12 -22.60 14.83
C ALA A 361 -5.61 -21.15 14.87
N SER A 362 -5.85 -20.61 16.08
CA SER A 362 -6.03 -19.18 16.26
C SER A 362 -4.67 -18.52 16.33
N TYR A 363 -4.41 -17.54 15.45
CA TYR A 363 -3.14 -16.82 15.42
C TYR A 363 -3.07 -15.71 16.46
N GLY A 364 -4.19 -15.07 16.75
CA GLY A 364 -4.28 -13.96 17.69
C GLY A 364 -5.30 -12.92 17.29
N ASN A 365 -5.27 -11.79 18.00
CA ASN A 365 -6.18 -10.67 17.77
C ASN A 365 -5.39 -9.37 17.71
N GLU A 366 -5.96 -8.35 17.06
CA GLU A 366 -5.32 -7.03 17.01
C GLU A 366 -6.35 -5.90 17.13
N TRP A 367 -5.99 -4.90 17.93
CA TRP A 367 -6.67 -3.61 17.95
C TRP A 367 -5.83 -2.56 17.25
N ASN A 368 -6.46 -1.83 16.35
CA ASN A 368 -5.90 -0.69 15.65
C ASN A 368 -6.68 0.56 15.96
N ALA A 369 -5.99 1.65 16.25
CA ALA A 369 -6.60 2.95 16.45
C ALA A 369 -5.80 4.05 15.73
N SER A 370 -6.47 5.08 15.26
CA SER A 370 -5.81 6.22 14.64
C SER A 370 -6.59 7.51 14.78
N ALA A 371 -5.88 8.63 14.75
CA ALA A 371 -6.45 9.95 14.66
C ALA A 371 -5.60 10.83 13.75
N GLY A 372 -6.23 11.63 12.91
CA GLY A 372 -5.55 12.54 11.99
C GLY A 372 -6.23 13.89 11.89
N PHE A 373 -5.44 14.95 11.62
CA PHE A 373 -5.92 16.32 11.43
C PHE A 373 -4.89 17.15 10.64
N LYS A 374 -5.18 18.40 10.35
CA LYS A 374 -4.26 19.33 9.67
C LYS A 374 -3.87 20.48 10.57
N LEU A 375 -2.60 20.89 10.48
CA LEU A 375 -2.07 22.15 11.06
C LEU A 375 -1.49 22.97 9.89
N GLY A 376 -2.30 23.87 9.34
CA GLY A 376 -1.95 24.58 8.10
C GLY A 376 -1.66 23.59 6.96
N PRO A 377 -0.46 23.64 6.33
CA PRO A 377 -0.08 22.72 5.27
C PRO A 377 0.37 21.33 5.77
N VAL A 378 0.53 21.15 7.08
CA VAL A 378 1.04 19.91 7.68
C VAL A 378 -0.12 19.00 8.05
N GLY A 379 -0.13 17.78 7.50
CA GLY A 379 -0.99 16.70 7.96
C GLY A 379 -0.35 15.98 9.15
N VAL A 380 -1.08 15.80 10.23
CA VAL A 380 -0.65 15.05 11.42
C VAL A 380 -1.46 13.78 11.54
N LEU A 381 -0.78 12.65 11.82
CA LEU A 381 -1.40 11.35 12.01
C LEU A 381 -0.77 10.65 13.22
N ALA A 382 -1.62 10.18 14.13
CA ALA A 382 -1.23 9.25 15.18
C ALA A 382 -1.89 7.88 14.90
N LYS A 383 -1.15 6.79 15.08
CA LYS A 383 -1.65 5.42 14.99
C LYS A 383 -1.17 4.59 16.16
N TYR A 384 -1.94 3.57 16.48
CA TYR A 384 -1.61 2.58 17.49
C TYR A 384 -2.09 1.21 17.03
N ALA A 385 -1.29 0.19 17.26
CA ALA A 385 -1.64 -1.21 17.06
C ALA A 385 -1.26 -2.03 18.29
N ARG A 386 -2.11 -2.98 18.68
CA ARG A 386 -1.83 -3.95 19.73
C ARG A 386 -2.28 -5.33 19.25
N TYR A 387 -1.30 -6.15 18.92
CA TYR A 387 -1.48 -7.56 18.58
C TYR A 387 -1.26 -8.41 19.83
N GLU A 388 -2.19 -9.30 20.13
CA GLU A 388 -2.13 -10.30 21.19
C GLU A 388 -2.01 -11.67 20.53
N ALA A 389 -0.84 -12.28 20.68
CA ALA A 389 -0.49 -13.55 20.05
C ALA A 389 -1.21 -14.71 20.74
N SER A 390 -1.67 -15.68 19.93
CA SER A 390 -2.12 -16.98 20.41
C SER A 390 -1.15 -18.08 19.98
N SER A 391 -1.20 -18.49 18.71
CA SER A 391 -0.29 -19.52 18.20
C SER A 391 0.71 -19.01 17.14
N PHE A 392 0.69 -17.71 16.82
CA PHE A 392 1.54 -17.12 15.82
C PHE A 392 2.14 -15.79 16.29
N GLY A 393 3.44 -15.59 16.03
CA GLY A 393 4.12 -14.35 16.38
C GLY A 393 4.34 -14.18 17.89
N VAL A 394 4.41 -12.94 18.31
CA VAL A 394 4.58 -12.50 19.72
C VAL A 394 3.69 -11.29 19.97
N ASP A 395 3.32 -11.07 21.21
CA ASP A 395 2.62 -9.85 21.61
C ASP A 395 3.40 -8.64 21.13
N THR A 396 2.71 -7.74 20.44
CA THR A 396 3.36 -6.61 19.80
C THR A 396 2.49 -5.36 19.94
N GLN A 397 3.11 -4.30 20.47
CA GLN A 397 2.51 -2.97 20.44
C GLN A 397 3.32 -2.07 19.53
N LYS A 398 2.64 -1.27 18.72
CA LYS A 398 3.27 -0.24 17.89
C LYS A 398 2.55 1.08 18.03
N PHE A 399 3.32 2.15 18.02
CA PHE A 399 2.80 3.51 18.02
C PHE A 399 3.52 4.34 16.97
N TRP A 400 2.76 5.13 16.22
CA TRP A 400 3.28 6.06 15.23
C TRP A 400 2.76 7.47 15.48
N LEU A 401 3.65 8.44 15.31
CA LEU A 401 3.28 9.85 15.18
C LEU A 401 3.96 10.42 13.94
N GLU A 402 3.17 10.99 13.05
CA GLU A 402 3.64 11.42 11.75
C GLU A 402 3.19 12.84 11.44
N ALA A 403 4.12 13.64 10.87
CA ALA A 403 3.84 14.95 10.31
C ALA A 403 4.28 14.94 8.83
N ASN A 404 3.34 15.21 7.94
CA ASN A 404 3.54 15.22 6.49
C ASN A 404 3.37 16.63 5.95
N PHE A 405 4.28 17.04 5.10
CA PHE A 405 4.25 18.27 4.34
C PHE A 405 4.37 17.96 2.85
N THR A 406 3.56 18.60 2.04
CA THR A 406 3.61 18.52 0.57
C THR A 406 3.42 19.92 0.01
N TYR A 407 4.34 20.33 -0.87
CA TYR A 407 4.33 21.58 -1.60
C TYR A 407 4.01 21.34 -3.06
#